data_e43c748993d2338e34aadfb1e264026f
#
_entry.id   e43c748993d2338e34aadfb1e264026f
#
_cell.length_a   1.000
_cell.length_b   1.000
_cell.length_c   1.000
_cell.angle_alpha   90.00
_cell.angle_beta   90.00
_cell.angle_gamma   90.00
#
_symmetry.space_group_name_H-M   'P 1'
#
loop_
_entity.id
_entity.type
_entity.pdbx_description
1 polymer ?
#
loop_
_entity_poly.entity_id
_entity_poly.type
_entity_poly.pdbx_seq_one_letter_code
_entity_poly.pdbx_strand_id
1 'polypeptide(L)'
;DYLGRMADLIIEHGGTINEFIGDAIFAVFGAPLDHADHAERAAAAALAMQRAMAQINRDNVASGRPRFEMGIGVHTGEVVVGNIGSEQRTKYAVVGAAVNLAARVEGCTVGGQIFVTAQTLECIREIAEVADPVHAELKGIEQPVALYELRGLRGRFAQRLGDDEDLLVDVTLPLRGWVMEDKRVAGEFAGTVQRLSARSLDARLEVEVSVLTNVKLRLRDPRSGQESGDVY
;
A
#
# COMPACT_ATOMS: atom_id res chain seq x y z
N ASP A 1 3.18 19.82 5.96
CA ASP A 1 3.62 18.69 6.79
C ASP A 1 2.81 17.45 6.44
N TYR A 2 3.47 16.42 5.90
CA TYR A 2 2.84 15.19 5.41
C TYR A 2 2.00 14.49 6.49
N LEU A 3 2.63 14.15 7.63
CA LEU A 3 1.95 13.41 8.71
C LEU A 3 0.75 14.18 9.26
N GLY A 4 0.86 15.51 9.39
CA GLY A 4 -0.25 16.35 9.83
C GLY A 4 -1.44 16.24 8.86
N ARG A 5 -1.20 16.38 7.55
CA ARG A 5 -2.27 16.28 6.56
C ARG A 5 -2.93 14.90 6.52
N MET A 6 -2.14 13.82 6.68
CA MET A 6 -2.68 12.46 6.76
C MET A 6 -3.52 12.28 8.03
N ALA A 7 -3.03 12.78 9.16
CA ALA A 7 -3.75 12.74 10.43
C ALA A 7 -5.10 13.48 10.36
N ASP A 8 -5.11 14.67 9.77
CA ASP A 8 -6.35 15.45 9.59
C ASP A 8 -7.38 14.65 8.78
N LEU A 9 -6.97 14.04 7.67
CA LEU A 9 -7.86 13.23 6.82
C LEU A 9 -8.42 12.00 7.53
N ILE A 10 -7.62 11.32 8.35
CA ILE A 10 -8.08 10.20 9.17
C ILE A 10 -9.17 10.67 10.14
N ILE A 11 -8.93 11.78 10.85
CA ILE A 11 -9.86 12.35 11.83
C ILE A 11 -11.13 12.87 11.14
N GLU A 12 -11.02 13.56 10.02
CA GLU A 12 -12.15 14.04 9.21
C GLU A 12 -13.11 12.93 8.82
N HIS A 13 -12.60 11.71 8.58
CA HIS A 13 -13.39 10.52 8.27
C HIS A 13 -13.83 9.72 9.52
N GLY A 14 -13.57 10.23 10.72
CA GLY A 14 -13.98 9.57 11.97
C GLY A 14 -13.05 8.46 12.43
N GLY A 15 -11.83 8.42 11.94
CA GLY A 15 -10.77 7.53 12.40
C GLY A 15 -10.09 8.05 13.67
N THR A 16 -9.54 7.15 14.43
CA THR A 16 -8.73 7.42 15.62
C THR A 16 -7.29 7.02 15.35
N ILE A 17 -6.35 7.95 15.51
CA ILE A 17 -4.93 7.64 15.40
C ILE A 17 -4.49 6.92 16.68
N ASN A 18 -4.06 5.69 16.55
CA ASN A 18 -3.55 4.91 17.67
C ASN A 18 -2.06 5.20 17.91
N GLU A 19 -1.27 5.26 16.85
CA GLU A 19 0.18 5.45 16.97
C GLU A 19 0.80 5.93 15.66
N PHE A 20 1.88 6.73 15.78
CA PHE A 20 2.82 6.99 14.69
C PHE A 20 4.00 6.01 14.82
N ILE A 21 4.28 5.24 13.78
CA ILE A 21 5.35 4.24 13.75
C ILE A 21 6.39 4.70 12.72
N GLY A 22 7.34 5.53 13.16
CA GLY A 22 8.25 6.21 12.24
C GLY A 22 7.48 7.19 11.35
N ASP A 23 7.46 6.96 10.06
CA ASP A 23 6.71 7.70 9.04
C ASP A 23 5.33 7.10 8.71
N ALA A 24 4.99 5.96 9.31
CA ALA A 24 3.69 5.32 9.15
C ALA A 24 2.68 5.74 10.24
N ILE A 25 1.39 5.61 9.91
CA ILE A 25 0.28 5.90 10.82
C ILE A 25 -0.54 4.65 11.02
N PHE A 26 -0.69 4.20 12.26
CA PHE A 26 -1.68 3.20 12.62
C PHE A 26 -2.95 3.87 13.12
N ALA A 27 -4.03 3.71 12.37
CA ALA A 27 -5.34 4.28 12.66
C ALA A 27 -6.42 3.20 12.75
N VAL A 28 -7.47 3.48 13.53
CA VAL A 28 -8.60 2.58 13.76
C VAL A 28 -9.91 3.32 13.49
N PHE A 29 -10.84 2.64 12.87
CA PHE A 29 -12.20 3.13 12.62
C PHE A 29 -13.19 2.23 13.38
N GLY A 30 -14.23 2.82 13.98
CA GLY A 30 -15.19 2.11 14.81
C GLY A 30 -14.77 1.94 16.28
N ALA A 31 -13.68 2.60 16.71
CA ALA A 31 -13.25 2.66 18.10
C ALA A 31 -12.50 3.97 18.39
N PRO A 32 -12.63 4.59 19.58
CA PRO A 32 -13.52 4.22 20.67
C PRO A 32 -15.00 4.52 20.41
N LEU A 33 -15.28 5.33 19.38
CA LEU A 33 -16.65 5.61 18.95
C LEU A 33 -17.08 4.56 17.93
N ASP A 34 -18.17 3.89 18.20
CA ASP A 34 -18.75 2.92 17.30
C ASP A 34 -19.43 3.63 16.12
N HIS A 35 -19.07 3.19 14.91
CA HIS A 35 -19.65 3.63 13.65
C HIS A 35 -20.02 2.40 12.82
N ALA A 36 -21.29 2.20 12.56
CA ALA A 36 -21.76 1.07 11.74
C ALA A 36 -21.11 1.06 10.33
N ASP A 37 -20.70 2.23 9.85
CA ASP A 37 -20.06 2.45 8.56
C ASP A 37 -18.52 2.60 8.67
N HIS A 38 -17.90 2.04 9.72
CA HIS A 38 -16.46 2.19 9.99
C HIS A 38 -15.58 1.75 8.82
N ALA A 39 -15.93 0.66 8.12
CA ALA A 39 -15.17 0.16 6.98
C ALA A 39 -15.26 1.10 5.76
N GLU A 40 -16.45 1.67 5.50
CA GLU A 40 -16.64 2.68 4.45
C GLU A 40 -15.82 3.94 4.72
N ARG A 41 -15.81 4.39 5.97
CA ARG A 41 -15.02 5.55 6.42
C ARG A 41 -13.52 5.29 6.30
N ALA A 42 -13.05 4.11 6.67
CA ALA A 42 -11.65 3.71 6.52
C ALA A 42 -11.22 3.72 5.04
N ALA A 43 -12.04 3.14 4.16
CA ALA A 43 -11.80 3.13 2.73
C ALA A 43 -11.83 4.54 2.13
N ALA A 44 -12.76 5.39 2.56
CA ALA A 44 -12.85 6.78 2.13
C ALA A 44 -11.64 7.60 2.58
N ALA A 45 -11.19 7.43 3.83
CA ALA A 45 -9.98 8.05 4.34
C ALA A 45 -8.75 7.65 3.52
N ALA A 46 -8.60 6.36 3.22
CA ALA A 46 -7.48 5.83 2.43
C ALA A 46 -7.43 6.47 1.02
N LEU A 47 -8.56 6.56 0.34
CA LEU A 47 -8.64 7.24 -0.96
C LEU A 47 -8.33 8.74 -0.87
N ALA A 48 -8.86 9.42 0.15
CA ALA A 48 -8.58 10.84 0.39
C ALA A 48 -7.09 11.09 0.66
N MET A 49 -6.45 10.20 1.44
CA MET A 49 -5.01 10.26 1.73
C MET A 49 -4.17 10.10 0.45
N GLN A 50 -4.46 9.13 -0.41
CA GLN A 50 -3.74 8.96 -1.68
C GLN A 50 -3.93 10.17 -2.62
N ARG A 51 -5.12 10.72 -2.68
CA ARG A 51 -5.37 11.96 -3.47
C ARG A 51 -4.58 13.15 -2.92
N ALA A 52 -4.48 13.29 -1.60
CA ALA A 52 -3.68 14.32 -0.97
C ALA A 52 -2.18 14.14 -1.27
N MET A 53 -1.69 12.90 -1.33
CA MET A 53 -0.31 12.60 -1.74
C MET A 53 0.02 13.11 -3.13
N ALA A 54 -0.90 12.98 -4.08
CA ALA A 54 -0.70 13.53 -5.42
C ALA A 54 -0.49 15.06 -5.39
N GLN A 55 -1.23 15.79 -4.54
CA GLN A 55 -1.04 17.23 -4.37
C GLN A 55 0.28 17.55 -3.67
N ILE A 56 0.59 16.85 -2.57
CA ILE A 56 1.86 17.04 -1.84
C ILE A 56 3.06 16.83 -2.77
N ASN A 57 3.00 15.82 -3.64
CA ASN A 57 4.07 15.55 -4.59
C ASN A 57 4.20 16.63 -5.68
N ARG A 58 3.09 17.22 -6.15
CA ARG A 58 3.16 18.39 -7.04
C ARG A 58 3.87 19.56 -6.37
N ASP A 59 3.52 19.86 -5.13
CA ASP A 59 4.11 20.97 -4.36
C ASP A 59 5.58 20.71 -4.03
N ASN A 60 5.96 19.46 -3.75
CA ASN A 60 7.34 19.06 -3.54
C ASN A 60 8.18 19.29 -4.79
N VAL A 61 7.72 18.79 -5.94
CA VAL A 61 8.43 18.98 -7.22
C VAL A 61 8.57 20.47 -7.55
N ALA A 62 7.50 21.25 -7.41
CA ALA A 62 7.54 22.71 -7.64
C ALA A 62 8.52 23.44 -6.73
N SER A 63 8.79 22.86 -5.53
CA SER A 63 9.74 23.40 -4.54
C SER A 63 11.13 22.75 -4.60
N GLY A 64 11.43 21.94 -5.63
CA GLY A 64 12.71 21.24 -5.77
C GLY A 64 12.94 20.12 -4.74
N ARG A 65 11.88 19.66 -4.07
CA ARG A 65 11.93 18.54 -3.12
C ARG A 65 11.63 17.22 -3.82
N PRO A 66 12.14 16.09 -3.33
CA PRO A 66 11.84 14.79 -3.90
C PRO A 66 10.36 14.43 -3.74
N ARG A 67 9.86 13.63 -4.67
CA ARG A 67 8.59 12.91 -4.50
C ARG A 67 8.78 11.78 -3.51
N PHE A 68 7.71 11.43 -2.80
CA PHE A 68 7.64 10.21 -2.02
C PHE A 68 6.24 9.61 -2.14
N GLU A 69 6.13 8.35 -1.84
CA GLU A 69 4.91 7.60 -2.02
C GLU A 69 4.61 6.80 -0.75
N MET A 70 3.35 6.45 -0.54
CA MET A 70 2.94 5.58 0.55
C MET A 70 1.99 4.51 0.03
N GLY A 71 2.04 3.34 0.64
CA GLY A 71 1.03 2.31 0.53
C GLY A 71 0.05 2.36 1.69
N ILE A 72 -1.15 1.79 1.51
CA ILE A 72 -2.15 1.72 2.57
C ILE A 72 -2.75 0.32 2.61
N GLY A 73 -2.70 -0.33 3.78
CA GLY A 73 -3.38 -1.59 4.05
C GLY A 73 -4.61 -1.38 4.93
N VAL A 74 -5.75 -1.92 4.54
CA VAL A 74 -7.00 -1.86 5.32
C VAL A 74 -7.52 -3.26 5.59
N HIS A 75 -7.74 -3.56 6.85
CA HIS A 75 -8.33 -4.82 7.29
C HIS A 75 -9.45 -4.58 8.31
N THR A 76 -10.53 -5.34 8.20
CA THR A 76 -11.65 -5.33 9.14
C THR A 76 -11.65 -6.62 9.95
N GLY A 77 -11.65 -6.49 11.27
CA GLY A 77 -11.64 -7.64 12.17
C GLY A 77 -11.80 -7.23 13.63
N GLU A 78 -12.00 -8.22 14.48
CA GLU A 78 -12.15 -8.00 15.92
C GLU A 78 -10.83 -7.61 16.58
N VAL A 79 -10.89 -6.60 17.44
CA VAL A 79 -9.75 -6.09 18.21
C VAL A 79 -10.16 -5.80 19.63
N VAL A 80 -9.21 -5.89 20.54
CA VAL A 80 -9.38 -5.42 21.92
C VAL A 80 -8.86 -4.00 22.00
N VAL A 81 -9.69 -3.08 22.45
CA VAL A 81 -9.37 -1.66 22.57
C VAL A 81 -9.51 -1.22 24.03
N GLY A 82 -8.52 -0.55 24.55
CA GLY A 82 -8.57 -0.04 25.92
C GLY A 82 -7.20 0.29 26.51
N ASN A 83 -7.21 0.54 27.79
CA ASN A 83 -5.99 0.77 28.54
C ASN A 83 -5.26 -0.54 28.79
N ILE A 84 -4.13 -0.71 28.12
CA ILE A 84 -3.29 -1.93 28.18
C ILE A 84 -1.96 -1.58 28.84
N GLY A 85 -1.54 -2.40 29.79
CA GLY A 85 -0.29 -2.21 30.51
C GLY A 85 -0.34 -2.65 31.95
N SER A 86 0.60 -2.15 32.75
CA SER A 86 0.65 -2.36 34.20
C SER A 86 0.13 -1.11 34.95
N GLU A 87 -0.07 -1.23 36.27
CA GLU A 87 -0.41 -0.08 37.12
C GLU A 87 0.57 1.09 37.00
N GLN A 88 1.83 0.81 36.69
CA GLN A 88 2.87 1.83 36.56
C GLN A 88 2.98 2.43 35.16
N ARG A 89 2.51 1.73 34.13
CA ARG A 89 2.59 2.18 32.73
C ARG A 89 1.43 1.64 31.93
N THR A 90 0.44 2.47 31.71
CA THR A 90 -0.76 2.15 30.92
C THR A 90 -0.75 2.99 29.64
N LYS A 91 -1.08 2.37 28.53
CA LYS A 91 -1.29 3.03 27.24
C LYS A 91 -2.64 2.61 26.69
N TYR A 92 -3.42 3.56 26.19
CA TYR A 92 -4.57 3.23 25.36
C TYR A 92 -4.06 2.61 24.05
N ALA A 93 -4.45 1.40 23.80
CA ALA A 93 -3.94 0.62 22.68
C ALA A 93 -5.01 -0.27 22.06
N VAL A 94 -4.74 -0.68 20.84
CA VAL A 94 -5.54 -1.63 20.07
C VAL A 94 -4.69 -2.87 19.82
N VAL A 95 -5.17 -4.03 20.22
CA VAL A 95 -4.46 -5.30 20.07
C VAL A 95 -5.35 -6.38 19.50
N GLY A 96 -4.76 -7.27 18.73
CA GLY A 96 -5.45 -8.42 18.14
C GLY A 96 -4.75 -8.94 16.90
N ALA A 97 -5.14 -10.13 16.47
CA ALA A 97 -4.63 -10.72 15.23
C ALA A 97 -4.91 -9.83 14.00
N ALA A 98 -6.05 -9.11 14.03
CA ALA A 98 -6.44 -8.19 12.96
C ALA A 98 -5.45 -7.02 12.79
N VAL A 99 -4.85 -6.52 13.87
CA VAL A 99 -3.81 -5.48 13.79
C VAL A 99 -2.58 -5.97 13.04
N ASN A 100 -2.14 -7.20 13.37
CA ASN A 100 -0.99 -7.80 12.71
C ASN A 100 -1.27 -8.08 11.21
N LEU A 101 -2.50 -8.48 10.89
CA LEU A 101 -2.89 -8.70 9.51
C LEU A 101 -2.93 -7.38 8.73
N ALA A 102 -3.48 -6.30 9.30
CA ALA A 102 -3.49 -4.98 8.66
C ALA A 102 -2.06 -4.50 8.32
N ALA A 103 -1.12 -4.65 9.25
CA ALA A 103 0.28 -4.29 9.01
C ALA A 103 0.94 -5.14 7.90
N ARG A 104 0.58 -6.43 7.79
CA ARG A 104 1.09 -7.29 6.70
C ARG A 104 0.48 -6.93 5.36
N VAL A 105 -0.80 -6.56 5.34
CA VAL A 105 -1.49 -6.09 4.12
C VAL A 105 -0.85 -4.78 3.63
N GLU A 106 -0.54 -3.86 4.54
CA GLU A 106 0.19 -2.63 4.20
C GLU A 106 1.57 -2.97 3.60
N GLY A 107 2.32 -3.88 4.21
CA GLY A 107 3.63 -4.32 3.71
C GLY A 107 3.60 -4.99 2.32
N CYS A 108 2.43 -5.36 1.80
CA CYS A 108 2.26 -5.85 0.43
C CYS A 108 2.01 -4.73 -0.59
N THR A 109 1.80 -3.50 -0.14
CA THR A 109 1.50 -2.37 -1.03
C THR A 109 2.78 -1.76 -1.60
N VAL A 110 2.68 -1.19 -2.78
CA VAL A 110 3.65 -0.22 -3.30
C VAL A 110 3.05 1.17 -3.24
N GLY A 111 3.88 2.17 -3.51
CA GLY A 111 3.45 3.57 -3.49
C GLY A 111 2.22 3.82 -4.36
N GLY A 112 1.24 4.52 -3.81
CA GLY A 112 -0.03 4.83 -4.46
C GLY A 112 -1.12 3.77 -4.30
N GLN A 113 -0.79 2.54 -3.88
CA GLN A 113 -1.77 1.46 -3.72
C GLN A 113 -2.53 1.52 -2.40
N ILE A 114 -3.76 1.00 -2.45
CA ILE A 114 -4.58 0.70 -1.28
C ILE A 114 -5.03 -0.75 -1.40
N PHE A 115 -4.55 -1.63 -0.51
CA PHE A 115 -5.07 -2.98 -0.43
C PHE A 115 -6.10 -3.12 0.69
N VAL A 116 -7.22 -3.76 0.35
CA VAL A 116 -8.25 -4.17 1.32
C VAL A 116 -8.35 -5.70 1.33
N THR A 117 -8.61 -6.28 2.50
CA THR A 117 -8.86 -7.73 2.62
C THR A 117 -10.29 -8.07 2.20
N ALA A 118 -10.56 -9.37 2.00
CA ALA A 118 -11.90 -9.86 1.70
C ALA A 118 -12.93 -9.45 2.78
N GLN A 119 -12.54 -9.45 4.06
CA GLN A 119 -13.40 -9.02 5.16
C GLN A 119 -13.78 -7.54 5.05
N THR A 120 -12.82 -6.69 4.70
CA THR A 120 -13.12 -5.27 4.47
C THR A 120 -13.99 -5.09 3.23
N LEU A 121 -13.66 -5.79 2.13
CA LEU A 121 -14.45 -5.73 0.90
C LEU A 121 -15.90 -6.15 1.12
N GLU A 122 -16.14 -7.18 1.96
CA GLU A 122 -17.50 -7.60 2.29
C GLU A 122 -18.33 -6.46 2.90
N CYS A 123 -17.72 -5.67 3.79
CA CYS A 123 -18.39 -4.53 4.42
C CYS A 123 -18.68 -3.35 3.46
N ILE A 124 -17.91 -3.21 2.38
CA ILE A 124 -18.02 -2.08 1.44
C ILE A 124 -18.42 -2.51 0.02
N ARG A 125 -18.82 -3.77 -0.17
CA ARG A 125 -19.05 -4.41 -1.47
C ARG A 125 -19.95 -3.60 -2.41
N GLU A 126 -21.02 -3.00 -1.88
CA GLU A 126 -22.01 -2.28 -2.67
C GLU A 126 -21.45 -0.98 -3.28
N ILE A 127 -20.43 -0.42 -2.65
CA ILE A 127 -19.89 0.90 -3.03
C ILE A 127 -18.46 0.84 -3.56
N ALA A 128 -17.73 -0.26 -3.33
CA ALA A 128 -16.32 -0.38 -3.68
C ALA A 128 -16.10 -0.60 -5.18
N GLU A 129 -15.08 0.06 -5.72
CA GLU A 129 -14.49 -0.22 -7.02
C GLU A 129 -13.08 -0.78 -6.80
N VAL A 130 -12.91 -2.06 -7.10
CA VAL A 130 -11.66 -2.79 -6.87
C VAL A 130 -11.16 -3.47 -8.15
N ALA A 131 -9.87 -3.76 -8.20
CA ALA A 131 -9.28 -4.63 -9.20
C ALA A 131 -9.46 -6.13 -8.84
N ASP A 132 -9.08 -7.01 -9.78
CA ASP A 132 -9.03 -8.44 -9.52
C ASP A 132 -8.13 -8.76 -8.33
N PRO A 133 -8.46 -9.79 -7.53
CA PRO A 133 -7.71 -10.11 -6.34
C PRO A 133 -6.31 -10.62 -6.63
N VAL A 134 -5.38 -10.21 -5.79
CA VAL A 134 -4.03 -10.77 -5.70
C VAL A 134 -3.96 -11.65 -4.45
N HIS A 135 -3.40 -12.86 -4.58
CA HIS A 135 -3.23 -13.78 -3.47
C HIS A 135 -1.83 -13.64 -2.88
N ALA A 136 -1.74 -13.18 -1.64
CA ALA A 136 -0.50 -12.95 -0.92
C ALA A 136 -0.21 -14.06 0.10
N GLU A 137 0.98 -14.62 0.05
CA GLU A 137 1.50 -15.47 1.12
C GLU A 137 2.06 -14.58 2.23
N LEU A 138 1.36 -14.51 3.36
CA LEU A 138 1.75 -13.65 4.47
C LEU A 138 2.43 -14.46 5.58
N LYS A 139 3.57 -14.00 6.06
CA LYS A 139 4.36 -14.69 7.11
C LYS A 139 3.49 -15.05 8.32
N GLY A 140 3.44 -16.34 8.66
CA GLY A 140 2.67 -16.86 9.80
C GLY A 140 1.16 -16.89 9.56
N ILE A 141 0.72 -16.92 8.33
CA ILE A 141 -0.65 -17.24 7.90
C ILE A 141 -0.55 -18.42 6.95
N GLU A 142 -1.24 -19.52 7.29
CA GLU A 142 -1.11 -20.79 6.56
C GLU A 142 -1.71 -20.75 5.15
N GLN A 143 -2.73 -19.94 4.92
CA GLN A 143 -3.41 -19.84 3.64
C GLN A 143 -3.15 -18.50 2.98
N PRO A 144 -2.98 -18.44 1.66
CA PRO A 144 -2.87 -17.19 0.94
C PRO A 144 -4.06 -16.27 1.21
N VAL A 145 -3.80 -15.00 1.45
CA VAL A 145 -4.82 -13.98 1.70
C VAL A 145 -5.15 -13.27 0.40
N ALA A 146 -6.44 -13.23 0.06
CA ALA A 146 -6.91 -12.44 -1.09
C ALA A 146 -6.90 -10.95 -0.72
N LEU A 147 -6.15 -10.17 -1.48
CA LEU A 147 -6.03 -8.73 -1.38
C LEU A 147 -6.64 -8.07 -2.61
N TYR A 148 -7.43 -7.03 -2.41
CA TYR A 148 -8.11 -6.29 -3.46
C TYR A 148 -7.60 -4.86 -3.49
N GLU A 149 -7.12 -4.41 -4.63
CA GLU A 149 -6.71 -3.02 -4.80
C GLU A 149 -7.95 -2.14 -4.91
N LEU A 150 -8.13 -1.26 -3.91
CA LEU A 150 -9.23 -0.29 -3.89
C LEU A 150 -8.88 0.90 -4.79
N ARG A 151 -9.71 1.14 -5.80
CA ARG A 151 -9.53 2.22 -6.78
C ARG A 151 -10.54 3.36 -6.61
N GLY A 152 -11.70 3.06 -6.00
CA GLY A 152 -12.73 4.05 -5.79
C GLY A 152 -13.86 3.57 -4.90
N LEU A 153 -14.71 4.52 -4.55
CA LEU A 153 -15.99 4.31 -3.86
C LEU A 153 -17.09 5.06 -4.60
N ARG A 154 -18.30 4.51 -4.54
CA ARG A 154 -19.54 5.15 -5.01
C ARG A 154 -20.38 5.66 -3.84
N GLY A 155 -21.54 6.24 -4.14
CA GLY A 155 -22.51 6.65 -3.14
C GLY A 155 -22.06 7.85 -2.30
N ARG A 156 -22.29 7.79 -1.00
CA ARG A 156 -22.01 8.88 -0.04
C ARG A 156 -20.54 9.30 -0.02
N PHE A 157 -19.64 8.34 -0.15
CA PHE A 157 -18.21 8.55 -0.16
C PHE A 157 -17.60 8.53 -1.58
N ALA A 158 -18.42 8.88 -2.59
CA ALA A 158 -18.00 8.82 -3.98
C ALA A 158 -16.69 9.57 -4.23
N GLN A 159 -15.65 8.81 -4.52
CA GLN A 159 -14.34 9.30 -4.93
C GLN A 159 -13.56 8.19 -5.63
N ARG A 160 -12.66 8.57 -6.51
CA ARG A 160 -11.81 7.62 -7.25
C ARG A 160 -10.38 8.15 -7.29
N LEU A 161 -9.43 7.24 -7.24
CA LEU A 161 -8.04 7.55 -7.59
C LEU A 161 -8.02 7.86 -9.08
N GLY A 162 -7.28 8.89 -9.47
CA GLY A 162 -7.07 9.16 -10.89
C GLY A 162 -6.43 7.93 -11.53
N ASP A 163 -6.92 7.55 -12.70
CA ASP A 163 -6.15 6.72 -13.60
C ASP A 163 -4.97 7.61 -14.03
N ASP A 164 -3.89 7.63 -13.24
CA ASP A 164 -2.61 8.01 -13.79
C ASP A 164 -2.36 6.94 -14.85
N GLU A 165 -2.73 7.25 -16.10
CA GLU A 165 -2.35 6.42 -17.24
C GLU A 165 -0.83 6.37 -17.22
N ASP A 166 -0.33 5.30 -16.64
CA ASP A 166 1.07 4.95 -16.68
C ASP A 166 1.33 4.50 -18.12
N LEU A 167 1.61 5.48 -18.99
CA LEU A 167 1.82 5.23 -20.42
C LEU A 167 3.03 4.32 -20.59
N LEU A 168 2.74 3.04 -20.70
CA LEU A 168 3.74 2.03 -21.02
C LEU A 168 4.19 2.19 -22.48
N VAL A 169 5.47 2.41 -22.67
CA VAL A 169 6.10 2.49 -23.99
C VAL A 169 6.77 1.15 -24.29
N ASP A 170 6.59 0.65 -25.51
CA ASP A 170 7.25 -0.58 -25.96
C ASP A 170 8.77 -0.35 -26.01
N VAL A 171 9.49 -1.25 -25.37
CA VAL A 171 10.96 -1.23 -25.29
C VAL A 171 11.50 -2.67 -25.39
N THR A 172 12.79 -2.81 -25.58
CA THR A 172 13.49 -4.08 -25.42
C THR A 172 14.79 -3.80 -24.69
N LEU A 173 14.73 -3.93 -23.35
CA LEU A 173 15.87 -3.64 -22.49
C LEU A 173 16.23 -4.89 -21.68
N PRO A 174 17.50 -5.36 -21.72
CA PRO A 174 17.95 -6.39 -20.79
C PRO A 174 17.83 -5.92 -19.36
N LEU A 175 17.34 -6.80 -18.50
CA LEU A 175 17.31 -6.55 -17.07
C LEU A 175 18.06 -7.65 -16.30
N ARG A 176 18.62 -7.24 -15.18
CA ARG A 176 19.14 -8.11 -14.14
C ARG A 176 18.41 -7.80 -12.85
N GLY A 177 17.97 -8.82 -12.14
CA GLY A 177 17.16 -8.64 -10.95
C GLY A 177 17.58 -9.54 -9.80
N TRP A 178 17.19 -9.15 -8.61
CA TRP A 178 17.42 -9.91 -7.38
C TRP A 178 16.12 -9.98 -6.59
N VAL A 179 15.77 -11.17 -6.15
CA VAL A 179 14.70 -11.39 -5.19
C VAL A 179 15.20 -10.93 -3.82
N MET A 180 14.38 -10.12 -3.14
CA MET A 180 14.71 -9.55 -1.84
C MET A 180 13.84 -10.18 -0.74
N GLU A 181 14.46 -10.82 0.24
CA GLU A 181 13.80 -11.33 1.45
C GLU A 181 14.44 -10.71 2.69
N ASP A 182 13.63 -10.14 3.57
CA ASP A 182 14.09 -9.47 4.80
C ASP A 182 15.30 -8.51 4.54
N LYS A 183 15.24 -7.74 3.44
CA LYS A 183 16.30 -6.83 2.97
C LYS A 183 17.60 -7.51 2.53
N ARG A 184 17.59 -8.81 2.32
CA ARG A 184 18.73 -9.60 1.81
C ARG A 184 18.42 -10.13 0.42
N VAL A 185 19.45 -10.32 -0.37
CA VAL A 185 19.34 -10.99 -1.68
C VAL A 185 19.14 -12.50 -1.43
N ALA A 186 17.99 -13.01 -1.88
CA ALA A 186 17.64 -14.43 -1.79
C ALA A 186 17.91 -15.18 -3.10
N GLY A 187 17.88 -14.49 -4.24
CA GLY A 187 18.15 -15.07 -5.55
C GLY A 187 18.44 -14.01 -6.59
N GLU A 188 19.03 -14.41 -7.71
CA GLU A 188 19.30 -13.55 -8.85
C GLU A 188 18.60 -14.10 -10.10
N PHE A 189 18.15 -13.22 -10.96
CA PHE A 189 17.49 -13.58 -12.22
C PHE A 189 17.83 -12.57 -13.33
N ALA A 190 17.63 -13.00 -14.57
CA ALA A 190 17.70 -12.15 -15.73
C ALA A 190 16.35 -12.10 -16.46
N GLY A 191 16.22 -11.16 -17.37
CA GLY A 191 15.01 -11.01 -18.17
C GLY A 191 15.13 -9.90 -19.21
N THR A 192 13.98 -9.59 -19.81
CA THR A 192 13.88 -8.52 -20.80
C THR A 192 12.63 -7.70 -20.51
N VAL A 193 12.79 -6.40 -20.35
CA VAL A 193 11.69 -5.44 -20.28
C VAL A 193 11.09 -5.29 -21.66
N GLN A 194 9.78 -5.43 -21.75
CA GLN A 194 9.01 -5.32 -22.99
C GLN A 194 8.26 -3.99 -23.07
N ARG A 195 7.78 -3.49 -21.93
CA ARG A 195 7.15 -2.17 -21.82
C ARG A 195 7.64 -1.47 -20.55
N LEU A 196 7.79 -0.17 -20.64
CA LEU A 196 8.32 0.66 -19.56
C LEU A 196 7.53 1.96 -19.47
N SER A 197 7.27 2.38 -18.24
CA SER A 197 6.71 3.69 -17.90
C SER A 197 7.55 4.38 -16.83
N ALA A 198 7.04 5.48 -16.30
CA ALA A 198 7.67 6.18 -15.19
C ALA A 198 7.57 5.42 -13.85
N ARG A 199 6.62 4.48 -13.71
CA ARG A 199 6.30 3.82 -12.44
C ARG A 199 6.25 2.30 -12.53
N SER A 200 6.09 1.73 -13.71
CA SER A 200 5.92 0.30 -13.91
C SER A 200 6.67 -0.21 -15.12
N LEU A 201 6.90 -1.49 -15.16
CA LEU A 201 7.45 -2.17 -16.29
C LEU A 201 6.81 -3.55 -16.47
N ASP A 202 6.67 -3.96 -17.72
CA ASP A 202 6.35 -5.33 -18.08
C ASP A 202 7.62 -6.02 -18.55
N ALA A 203 7.94 -7.14 -17.94
CA ALA A 203 9.15 -7.89 -18.29
C ALA A 203 8.86 -9.39 -18.42
N ARG A 204 9.58 -10.02 -19.32
CA ARG A 204 9.69 -11.47 -19.39
C ARG A 204 10.94 -11.90 -18.59
N LEU A 205 10.73 -12.69 -17.56
CA LEU A 205 11.79 -13.21 -16.71
C LEU A 205 12.18 -14.63 -17.12
N GLU A 206 13.43 -14.99 -16.85
CA GLU A 206 13.96 -16.36 -17.06
C GLU A 206 13.58 -17.33 -15.94
N VAL A 207 13.07 -16.80 -14.82
CA VAL A 207 12.60 -17.56 -13.67
C VAL A 207 11.19 -17.14 -13.30
N GLU A 208 10.48 -18.01 -12.61
CA GLU A 208 9.19 -17.69 -12.02
C GLU A 208 9.42 -16.93 -10.71
N VAL A 209 8.78 -15.78 -10.59
CA VAL A 209 8.78 -14.94 -9.39
C VAL A 209 7.36 -14.87 -8.86
N SER A 210 7.17 -15.19 -7.59
CA SER A 210 5.85 -15.14 -6.96
C SER A 210 5.29 -13.72 -6.93
N VAL A 211 3.99 -13.60 -7.01
CA VAL A 211 3.29 -12.32 -6.94
C VAL A 211 3.60 -11.64 -5.60
N LEU A 212 3.73 -10.32 -5.59
CA LEU A 212 4.10 -9.49 -4.43
C LEU A 212 5.49 -9.76 -3.85
N THR A 213 6.38 -10.42 -4.62
CA THR A 213 7.79 -10.55 -4.24
C THR A 213 8.51 -9.21 -4.44
N ASN A 214 9.21 -8.75 -3.42
CA ASN A 214 10.09 -7.59 -3.54
C ASN A 214 11.30 -7.94 -4.40
N VAL A 215 11.51 -7.18 -5.46
CA VAL A 215 12.64 -7.36 -6.36
C VAL A 215 13.43 -6.07 -6.48
N LYS A 216 14.73 -6.21 -6.60
CA LYS A 216 15.64 -5.14 -6.98
C LYS A 216 16.04 -5.35 -8.44
N LEU A 217 16.01 -4.32 -9.26
CA LEU A 217 16.25 -4.41 -10.69
C LEU A 217 17.35 -3.44 -11.14
N ARG A 218 18.08 -3.83 -12.20
CA ARG A 218 18.91 -2.95 -13.01
C ARG A 218 18.59 -3.15 -14.48
N LEU A 219 18.39 -2.05 -15.17
CA LEU A 219 18.15 -2.03 -16.61
C LEU A 219 19.45 -1.68 -17.33
N ARG A 220 19.72 -2.33 -18.46
CA ARG A 220 20.89 -2.05 -19.28
C ARG A 220 20.48 -1.42 -20.61
N ASP A 221 21.02 -0.27 -20.92
CA ASP A 221 20.89 0.32 -22.26
C ASP A 221 21.69 -0.52 -23.28
N PRO A 222 21.05 -1.16 -24.25
CA PRO A 222 21.74 -2.01 -25.21
C PRO A 222 22.65 -1.23 -26.15
N ARG A 223 22.47 0.10 -26.29
CA ARG A 223 23.27 0.94 -27.18
C ARG A 223 24.55 1.45 -26.53
N SER A 224 24.42 1.96 -25.30
CA SER A 224 25.57 2.49 -24.54
C SER A 224 26.24 1.46 -23.66
N GLY A 225 25.55 0.36 -23.35
CA GLY A 225 25.98 -0.63 -22.36
C GLY A 225 25.89 -0.15 -20.91
N GLN A 226 25.38 1.07 -20.69
CA GLN A 226 25.26 1.67 -19.36
C GLN A 226 24.13 1.01 -18.57
N GLU A 227 24.36 0.74 -17.29
CA GLU A 227 23.34 0.24 -16.38
C GLU A 227 22.65 1.39 -15.63
N SER A 228 21.35 1.23 -15.36
CA SER A 228 20.60 2.12 -14.47
C SER A 228 21.13 2.03 -13.04
N GLY A 229 20.75 2.98 -12.19
CA GLY A 229 20.76 2.77 -10.74
C GLY A 229 19.83 1.62 -10.34
N ASP A 230 19.88 1.24 -9.05
CA ASP A 230 18.97 0.25 -8.49
C ASP A 230 17.53 0.77 -8.52
N VAL A 231 16.60 -0.05 -9.01
CA VAL A 231 15.14 0.18 -9.01
C VAL A 231 14.52 -0.88 -8.11
N TYR A 232 13.57 -0.48 -7.27
CA TYR A 232 12.89 -1.35 -6.31
C TYR A 232 11.39 -1.37 -6.58
#